data_d0702aad3b7136ce1ff18f28c51eadcb
#
_entry.id   d0702aad3b7136ce1ff18f28c51eadcb
#
_cell.length_a   1.000
_cell.length_b   1.000
_cell.length_c   1.000
_cell.angle_alpha   90.00
_cell.angle_beta   90.00
_cell.angle_gamma   90.00
#
_symmetry.space_group_name_H-M   'P 1'
#
loop_
_entity.id
_entity.type
_entity.pdbx_description
1 polymer ?
#
loop_
_entity_poly.entity_id
_entity_poly.type
_entity_poly.pdbx_seq_one_letter_code
_entity_poly.pdbx_strand_id
1 'polypeptide(L)'
;DILRFLDTKRENADEKIRIKTLSLGVVIPDITFDLAKRNEDMYLFSPHDIQRVYGVPFSDIPVTQKYAEMVDDRRIRKTKINAREFFQTLAEIQFESGYPYIMFEDSVNRANPIHGRITMSNLCSEILQVNEASQFNEDLSYAHLGTDISCNLGSLNIAKTMDGPDFGGTVEAAIRALTAVSEMSAIDAVPSIRRGNDEAHAVGLGQMNLHGYLAREHIHYGSPEGIEFTSVYFAAIAYHAIRASNLLAREKAATF
;
A
#
# COMPACT_ATOMS: atom_id res chain seq x y z
N ASP A 1 -11.63 -2.02 -17.57
CA ASP A 1 -10.79 -1.78 -18.73
C ASP A 1 -9.65 -0.83 -18.37
N ILE A 2 -8.46 -1.41 -18.11
CA ILE A 2 -7.29 -0.67 -17.60
C ILE A 2 -6.84 0.44 -18.58
N LEU A 3 -6.90 0.22 -19.88
CA LEU A 3 -6.44 1.22 -20.85
C LEU A 3 -7.33 2.47 -20.83
N ARG A 4 -8.64 2.31 -20.79
CA ARG A 4 -9.59 3.43 -20.65
C ARG A 4 -9.43 4.15 -19.30
N PHE A 5 -9.16 3.39 -18.24
CA PHE A 5 -8.91 3.96 -16.92
C PHE A 5 -7.65 4.85 -16.94
N LEU A 6 -6.57 4.38 -17.56
CA LEU A 6 -5.34 5.15 -17.73
C LEU A 6 -5.55 6.40 -18.58
N ASP A 7 -6.31 6.30 -19.69
CA ASP A 7 -6.60 7.43 -20.59
C ASP A 7 -7.33 8.56 -19.87
N THR A 8 -8.03 8.33 -18.77
CA THR A 8 -8.69 9.40 -17.99
C THR A 8 -7.71 10.42 -17.41
N LYS A 9 -6.42 10.09 -17.34
CA LYS A 9 -5.36 10.98 -16.84
C LYS A 9 -4.53 11.63 -17.94
N ARG A 10 -4.74 11.31 -19.20
CA ARG A 10 -4.03 11.99 -20.30
C ARG A 10 -4.37 13.46 -20.35
N GLU A 11 -3.39 14.30 -20.66
CA GLU A 11 -3.57 15.74 -20.79
C GLU A 11 -4.57 16.09 -21.91
N ASN A 12 -4.54 15.33 -22.99
CA ASN A 12 -5.42 15.50 -24.17
C ASN A 12 -6.71 14.66 -24.11
N ALA A 13 -7.05 14.08 -22.95
CA ALA A 13 -8.30 13.33 -22.83
C ALA A 13 -9.53 14.22 -23.02
N ASP A 14 -10.60 13.65 -23.60
CA ASP A 14 -11.90 14.31 -23.69
C ASP A 14 -12.33 14.79 -22.28
N GLU A 15 -12.71 16.07 -22.16
CA GLU A 15 -13.13 16.66 -20.88
C GLU A 15 -14.28 15.90 -20.20
N LYS A 16 -15.08 15.14 -20.96
CA LYS A 16 -16.15 14.30 -20.42
C LYS A 16 -15.66 13.06 -19.69
N ILE A 17 -14.46 12.59 -19.99
CA ILE A 17 -13.86 11.39 -19.39
C ILE A 17 -12.64 11.70 -18.54
N ARG A 18 -12.11 12.92 -18.62
CA ARG A 18 -10.90 13.33 -17.91
C ARG A 18 -11.15 13.47 -16.41
N ILE A 19 -10.34 12.78 -15.61
CA ILE A 19 -10.36 12.86 -14.14
C ILE A 19 -9.17 13.70 -13.69
N LYS A 20 -9.38 14.99 -13.44
CA LYS A 20 -8.31 15.95 -13.08
C LYS A 20 -7.83 15.79 -11.63
N THR A 21 -8.77 15.66 -10.70
CA THR A 21 -8.51 15.84 -9.26
C THR A 21 -8.39 14.54 -8.46
N LEU A 22 -8.83 13.41 -9.00
CA LEU A 22 -8.75 12.13 -8.31
C LEU A 22 -7.39 11.47 -8.53
N SER A 23 -6.72 11.07 -7.46
CA SER A 23 -5.53 10.24 -7.53
C SER A 23 -5.89 8.82 -7.95
N LEU A 24 -5.15 8.28 -8.90
CA LEU A 24 -5.34 6.92 -9.39
C LEU A 24 -4.16 6.04 -9.02
N GLY A 25 -4.45 4.79 -8.64
CA GLY A 25 -3.45 3.75 -8.40
C GLY A 25 -3.78 2.49 -9.20
N VAL A 26 -2.76 1.74 -9.57
CA VAL A 26 -2.90 0.44 -10.22
C VAL A 26 -2.07 -0.60 -9.49
N VAL A 27 -2.61 -1.81 -9.40
CA VAL A 27 -1.93 -2.97 -8.85
C VAL A 27 -1.36 -3.77 -10.00
N ILE A 28 -0.04 -4.00 -10.02
CA ILE A 28 0.66 -4.65 -11.12
C ILE A 28 1.40 -5.89 -10.62
N PRO A 29 1.10 -7.09 -11.15
CA PRO A 29 1.77 -8.34 -10.79
C PRO A 29 3.14 -8.48 -11.49
N ASP A 30 4.07 -9.20 -10.86
CA ASP A 30 5.44 -9.40 -11.34
C ASP A 30 5.49 -10.01 -12.76
N ILE A 31 4.57 -10.92 -13.07
CA ILE A 31 4.52 -11.57 -14.40
C ILE A 31 4.43 -10.58 -15.57
N THR A 32 3.74 -9.43 -15.36
CA THR A 32 3.61 -8.44 -16.44
C THR A 32 4.93 -7.72 -16.72
N PHE A 33 5.75 -7.49 -15.70
CA PHE A 33 7.11 -6.96 -15.89
C PHE A 33 8.02 -7.95 -16.62
N ASP A 34 7.91 -9.24 -16.31
CA ASP A 34 8.70 -10.27 -16.97
C ASP A 34 8.32 -10.41 -18.45
N LEU A 35 7.02 -10.35 -18.77
CA LEU A 35 6.56 -10.33 -20.15
C LEU A 35 7.05 -9.08 -20.90
N ALA A 36 7.01 -7.92 -20.27
CA ALA A 36 7.52 -6.68 -20.85
C ALA A 36 9.03 -6.71 -21.10
N LYS A 37 9.84 -7.28 -20.20
CA LYS A 37 11.28 -7.49 -20.41
C LYS A 37 11.56 -8.33 -21.65
N ARG A 38 10.78 -9.39 -21.88
CA ARG A 38 10.90 -10.28 -23.02
C ARG A 38 10.22 -9.73 -24.28
N ASN A 39 9.52 -8.59 -24.19
CA ASN A 39 8.71 -8.01 -25.26
C ASN A 39 7.63 -8.98 -25.77
N GLU A 40 7.02 -9.69 -24.85
CA GLU A 40 5.95 -10.66 -25.13
C GLU A 40 4.57 -10.03 -24.92
N ASP A 41 3.56 -10.72 -25.43
CA ASP A 41 2.17 -10.36 -25.22
C ASP A 41 1.70 -10.77 -23.82
N MET A 42 0.83 -9.96 -23.22
CA MET A 42 0.11 -10.28 -22.02
C MET A 42 -1.40 -10.27 -22.24
N TYR A 43 -2.14 -10.87 -21.32
CA TYR A 43 -3.58 -10.94 -21.38
C TYR A 43 -4.22 -10.11 -20.25
N LEU A 44 -5.21 -9.32 -20.64
CA LEU A 44 -6.14 -8.66 -19.73
C LEU A 44 -7.37 -9.54 -19.58
N PHE A 45 -7.74 -9.85 -18.34
CA PHE A 45 -8.84 -10.79 -18.03
C PHE A 45 -10.12 -10.05 -17.64
N SER A 46 -11.27 -10.66 -17.93
CA SER A 46 -12.58 -10.20 -17.47
C SER A 46 -12.74 -10.44 -15.97
N PRO A 47 -12.84 -9.41 -15.11
CA PRO A 47 -13.03 -9.59 -13.67
C PRO A 47 -14.30 -10.39 -13.33
N HIS A 48 -15.37 -10.18 -14.10
CA HIS A 48 -16.62 -10.92 -13.94
C HIS A 48 -16.45 -12.43 -14.18
N ASP A 49 -15.70 -12.80 -15.24
CA ASP A 49 -15.47 -14.21 -15.53
C ASP A 49 -14.55 -14.86 -14.50
N ILE A 50 -13.54 -14.11 -14.03
CA ILE A 50 -12.67 -14.55 -12.93
C ILE A 50 -13.50 -14.86 -11.68
N GLN A 51 -14.35 -13.92 -11.25
CA GLN A 51 -15.21 -14.14 -10.09
C GLN A 51 -16.14 -15.35 -10.26
N ARG A 52 -16.70 -15.53 -11.45
CA ARG A 52 -17.56 -16.70 -11.76
C ARG A 52 -16.79 -18.02 -11.70
N VAL A 53 -15.52 -18.04 -12.16
CA VAL A 53 -14.72 -19.26 -12.24
C VAL A 53 -14.07 -19.62 -10.92
N TYR A 54 -13.55 -18.63 -10.20
CA TYR A 54 -12.80 -18.83 -8.95
C TYR A 54 -13.65 -18.61 -7.67
N GLY A 55 -14.82 -18.00 -7.79
CA GLY A 55 -15.69 -17.71 -6.64
C GLY A 55 -15.26 -16.52 -5.79
N VAL A 56 -14.19 -15.81 -6.16
CA VAL A 56 -13.66 -14.67 -5.44
C VAL A 56 -13.41 -13.49 -6.40
N PRO A 57 -13.39 -12.24 -5.92
CA PRO A 57 -13.04 -11.07 -6.73
C PRO A 57 -11.65 -11.21 -7.39
N PHE A 58 -11.45 -10.56 -8.52
CA PHE A 58 -10.16 -10.62 -9.22
C PHE A 58 -9.01 -10.04 -8.38
N SER A 59 -9.28 -9.06 -7.51
CA SER A 59 -8.30 -8.51 -6.56
C SER A 59 -7.70 -9.56 -5.62
N ASP A 60 -8.45 -10.62 -5.33
CA ASP A 60 -8.04 -11.67 -4.40
C ASP A 60 -7.23 -12.79 -5.07
N ILE A 61 -7.14 -12.76 -6.40
CA ILE A 61 -6.38 -13.74 -7.18
C ILE A 61 -4.89 -13.35 -7.20
N PRO A 62 -3.97 -14.25 -6.80
CA PRO A 62 -2.52 -14.04 -6.98
C PRO A 62 -2.17 -14.21 -8.46
N VAL A 63 -2.20 -13.08 -9.19
CA VAL A 63 -2.17 -13.11 -10.67
C VAL A 63 -0.91 -13.78 -11.22
N THR A 64 0.26 -13.49 -10.67
CA THR A 64 1.52 -14.11 -11.15
C THR A 64 1.45 -15.63 -11.08
N GLN A 65 0.97 -16.21 -9.97
CA GLN A 65 0.90 -17.66 -9.77
C GLN A 65 -0.20 -18.31 -10.63
N LYS A 66 -1.30 -17.60 -10.89
CA LYS A 66 -2.45 -18.10 -11.62
C LYS A 66 -2.48 -17.72 -13.11
N TYR A 67 -1.50 -16.97 -13.58
CA TYR A 67 -1.51 -16.37 -14.91
C TYR A 67 -1.68 -17.42 -16.03
N ALA A 68 -0.84 -18.45 -16.05
CA ALA A 68 -0.90 -19.48 -17.08
C ALA A 68 -2.24 -20.23 -17.07
N GLU A 69 -2.74 -20.58 -15.87
CA GLU A 69 -4.04 -21.23 -15.70
C GLU A 69 -5.18 -20.36 -16.27
N MET A 70 -5.18 -19.06 -15.96
CA MET A 70 -6.18 -18.11 -16.47
C MET A 70 -6.08 -17.91 -17.99
N VAL A 71 -4.86 -17.96 -18.54
CA VAL A 71 -4.64 -17.88 -20.00
C VAL A 71 -5.22 -19.09 -20.70
N ASP A 72 -5.08 -20.28 -20.14
CA ASP A 72 -5.56 -21.53 -20.76
C ASP A 72 -7.07 -21.75 -20.57
N ASP A 73 -7.67 -21.15 -19.56
CA ASP A 73 -9.10 -21.34 -19.27
C ASP A 73 -9.99 -20.63 -20.28
N ARG A 74 -10.75 -21.43 -21.06
CA ARG A 74 -11.67 -20.94 -22.09
C ARG A 74 -12.93 -20.26 -21.53
N ARG A 75 -13.24 -20.42 -20.26
CA ARG A 75 -14.38 -19.78 -19.59
C ARG A 75 -14.12 -18.31 -19.27
N ILE A 76 -12.84 -17.88 -19.31
CA ILE A 76 -12.39 -16.54 -18.99
C ILE A 76 -12.16 -15.76 -20.28
N ARG A 77 -12.93 -14.70 -20.48
CA ARG A 77 -12.69 -13.76 -21.59
C ARG A 77 -11.43 -12.97 -21.32
N LYS A 78 -10.62 -12.81 -22.35
CA LYS A 78 -9.34 -12.14 -22.25
C LYS A 78 -9.04 -11.33 -23.51
N THR A 79 -8.31 -10.24 -23.34
CA THR A 79 -7.83 -9.40 -24.43
C THR A 79 -6.31 -9.44 -24.44
N LYS A 80 -5.73 -9.71 -25.57
CA LYS A 80 -4.29 -9.77 -25.77
C LYS A 80 -3.75 -8.39 -26.09
N ILE A 81 -2.67 -7.97 -25.42
CA ILE A 81 -1.93 -6.73 -25.68
C ILE A 81 -0.44 -6.98 -25.54
N ASN A 82 0.40 -6.14 -26.16
CA ASN A 82 1.84 -6.21 -25.93
C ASN A 82 2.20 -5.62 -24.56
N ALA A 83 2.95 -6.36 -23.75
CA ALA A 83 3.29 -5.93 -22.39
C ALA A 83 4.22 -4.71 -22.35
N ARG A 84 5.19 -4.62 -23.27
CA ARG A 84 6.11 -3.48 -23.32
C ARG A 84 5.40 -2.19 -23.74
N GLU A 85 4.52 -2.25 -24.73
CA GLU A 85 3.72 -1.11 -25.18
C GLU A 85 2.79 -0.64 -24.05
N PHE A 86 2.23 -1.55 -23.26
CA PHE A 86 1.45 -1.19 -22.07
C PHE A 86 2.27 -0.37 -21.07
N PHE A 87 3.51 -0.79 -20.74
CA PHE A 87 4.36 -0.03 -19.82
C PHE A 87 4.87 1.28 -20.41
N GLN A 88 5.09 1.35 -21.72
CA GLN A 88 5.38 2.63 -22.39
C GLN A 88 4.23 3.61 -22.23
N THR A 89 3.01 3.17 -22.53
CA THR A 89 1.79 3.97 -22.33
C THR A 89 1.64 4.42 -20.87
N LEU A 90 1.88 3.51 -19.93
CA LEU A 90 1.83 3.82 -18.50
C LEU A 90 2.85 4.91 -18.12
N ALA A 91 4.09 4.78 -18.59
CA ALA A 91 5.16 5.76 -18.34
C ALA A 91 4.86 7.13 -18.96
N GLU A 92 4.30 7.17 -20.18
CA GLU A 92 3.86 8.42 -20.82
C GLU A 92 2.81 9.13 -19.97
N ILE A 93 1.79 8.42 -19.51
CA ILE A 93 0.72 8.97 -18.68
C ILE A 93 1.25 9.45 -17.32
N GLN A 94 2.18 8.71 -16.73
CA GLN A 94 2.87 9.14 -15.51
C GLN A 94 3.69 10.41 -15.72
N PHE A 95 4.36 10.54 -16.86
CA PHE A 95 5.11 11.74 -17.21
C PHE A 95 4.18 12.97 -17.39
N GLU A 96 3.03 12.77 -18.05
CA GLU A 96 2.04 13.84 -18.26
C GLU A 96 1.34 14.29 -16.97
N SER A 97 0.98 13.35 -16.09
CA SER A 97 0.03 13.61 -14.98
C SER A 97 0.55 13.29 -13.58
N GLY A 98 1.67 12.57 -13.45
CA GLY A 98 2.13 11.99 -12.19
C GLY A 98 1.35 10.75 -11.75
N TYR A 99 0.37 10.29 -12.52
CA TYR A 99 -0.50 9.15 -12.22
C TYR A 99 -0.44 8.08 -13.32
N PRO A 100 -0.84 6.84 -13.02
CA PRO A 100 -1.23 6.30 -11.72
C PRO A 100 -0.03 6.00 -10.82
N TYR A 101 -0.27 5.90 -9.51
CA TYR A 101 0.68 5.24 -8.61
C TYR A 101 0.69 3.73 -8.88
N ILE A 102 1.79 3.06 -8.61
CA ILE A 102 1.94 1.63 -8.85
C ILE A 102 2.12 0.91 -7.52
N MET A 103 1.25 -0.07 -7.24
CA MET A 103 1.44 -1.06 -6.21
C MET A 103 1.99 -2.36 -6.84
N PHE A 104 3.15 -2.80 -6.40
CA PHE A 104 3.80 -4.02 -6.86
C PHE A 104 3.22 -5.21 -6.10
N GLU A 105 2.23 -5.87 -6.69
CA GLU A 105 1.39 -6.89 -6.06
C GLU A 105 2.17 -7.97 -5.31
N ASP A 106 3.09 -8.62 -6.01
CA ASP A 106 3.84 -9.75 -5.45
C ASP A 106 4.85 -9.29 -4.40
N SER A 107 5.53 -8.15 -4.62
CA SER A 107 6.51 -7.60 -3.66
C SER A 107 5.85 -7.22 -2.34
N VAL A 108 4.71 -6.53 -2.41
CA VAL A 108 3.92 -6.13 -1.24
C VAL A 108 3.47 -7.37 -0.45
N ASN A 109 2.93 -8.37 -1.14
CA ASN A 109 2.42 -9.57 -0.48
C ASN A 109 3.53 -10.50 0.04
N ARG A 110 4.71 -10.52 -0.58
CA ARG A 110 5.90 -11.20 -0.03
C ARG A 110 6.43 -10.54 1.24
N ALA A 111 6.35 -9.22 1.31
CA ALA A 111 6.83 -8.45 2.47
C ALA A 111 5.79 -8.35 3.60
N ASN A 112 4.54 -8.73 3.36
CA ASN A 112 3.46 -8.65 4.33
C ASN A 112 3.70 -9.64 5.50
N PRO A 113 3.89 -9.17 6.75
CA PRO A 113 4.09 -10.03 7.90
C PRO A 113 2.77 -10.53 8.52
N ILE A 114 1.63 -10.03 8.05
CA ILE A 114 0.31 -10.30 8.62
C ILE A 114 -0.41 -11.34 7.76
N HIS A 115 -1.15 -12.23 8.40
CA HIS A 115 -1.98 -13.19 7.67
C HIS A 115 -3.05 -12.47 6.83
N GLY A 116 -3.17 -12.86 5.57
CA GLY A 116 -4.09 -12.27 4.60
C GLY A 116 -3.36 -11.67 3.40
N ARG A 117 -4.14 -11.10 2.48
CA ARG A 117 -3.64 -10.52 1.24
C ARG A 117 -3.89 -9.02 1.21
N ILE A 118 -2.89 -8.26 0.80
CA ILE A 118 -3.01 -6.84 0.51
C ILE A 118 -3.45 -6.69 -0.94
N THR A 119 -4.61 -6.09 -1.17
CA THR A 119 -5.27 -5.99 -2.48
C THR A 119 -5.32 -4.57 -3.02
N MET A 120 -5.09 -3.57 -2.16
CA MET A 120 -5.13 -2.15 -2.51
C MET A 120 -4.24 -1.32 -1.58
N SER A 121 -4.10 -0.06 -1.89
CA SER A 121 -3.43 0.95 -1.07
C SER A 121 -4.34 2.18 -0.89
N ASN A 122 -3.87 3.20 -0.20
CA ASN A 122 -4.56 4.47 0.02
C ASN A 122 -4.22 5.51 -1.06
N LEU A 123 -4.75 6.73 -0.88
CA LEU A 123 -4.58 7.87 -1.79
C LEU A 123 -3.10 8.15 -2.12
N CYS A 124 -2.20 8.13 -1.13
CA CYS A 124 -0.78 8.44 -1.30
C CYS A 124 0.09 7.19 -1.52
N SER A 125 -0.49 6.01 -1.51
CA SER A 125 0.16 4.69 -1.73
C SER A 125 1.18 4.26 -0.66
N GLU A 126 1.18 4.90 0.52
CA GLU A 126 2.05 4.53 1.64
C GLU A 126 1.48 3.48 2.57
N ILE A 127 0.16 3.24 2.54
CA ILE A 127 -0.51 2.27 3.42
C ILE A 127 -0.72 0.95 2.67
N LEU A 128 -0.12 -0.10 3.20
CA LEU A 128 -0.18 -1.45 2.66
C LEU A 128 -0.61 -2.40 3.78
N GLN A 129 -1.91 -2.58 3.94
CA GLN A 129 -2.51 -3.39 5.01
C GLN A 129 -3.54 -4.36 4.45
N VAL A 130 -3.71 -5.47 5.14
CA VAL A 130 -4.82 -6.41 4.87
C VAL A 130 -6.12 -5.76 5.33
N ASN A 131 -7.13 -5.80 4.49
CA ASN A 131 -8.46 -5.32 4.80
C ASN A 131 -9.52 -6.28 4.25
N GLU A 132 -10.71 -6.22 4.81
CA GLU A 132 -11.87 -6.98 4.39
C GLU A 132 -13.00 -6.03 4.00
N ALA A 133 -13.59 -6.25 2.81
CA ALA A 133 -14.68 -5.42 2.32
C ALA A 133 -15.97 -5.69 3.07
N SER A 134 -16.67 -4.64 3.48
CA SER A 134 -18.04 -4.76 4.01
C SER A 134 -19.04 -5.14 2.93
N GLN A 135 -20.08 -5.86 3.32
CA GLN A 135 -21.22 -6.19 2.46
C GLN A 135 -22.49 -5.57 3.04
N PHE A 136 -23.36 -5.10 2.15
CA PHE A 136 -24.57 -4.38 2.54
C PHE A 136 -25.81 -5.09 2.02
N ASN A 137 -26.88 -5.02 2.80
CA ASN A 137 -28.23 -5.37 2.40
C ASN A 137 -28.82 -4.28 1.48
N GLU A 138 -29.99 -4.54 0.89
CA GLU A 138 -30.70 -3.57 0.03
C GLU A 138 -31.08 -2.28 0.77
N ASP A 139 -31.29 -2.34 2.08
CA ASP A 139 -31.59 -1.20 2.95
C ASP A 139 -30.35 -0.45 3.45
N LEU A 140 -29.15 -0.79 2.93
CA LEU A 140 -27.83 -0.26 3.31
C LEU A 140 -27.37 -0.60 4.73
N SER A 141 -28.06 -1.48 5.44
CA SER A 141 -27.55 -2.08 6.67
C SER A 141 -26.39 -3.05 6.35
N TYR A 142 -25.47 -3.26 7.29
CA TYR A 142 -24.40 -4.22 7.10
C TYR A 142 -24.94 -5.66 7.09
N ALA A 143 -24.75 -6.37 5.98
CA ALA A 143 -24.89 -7.83 5.91
C ALA A 143 -23.63 -8.51 6.48
N HIS A 144 -22.48 -7.92 6.23
CA HIS A 144 -21.19 -8.30 6.79
C HIS A 144 -20.38 -7.04 7.06
N LEU A 145 -19.86 -6.91 8.28
CA LEU A 145 -19.00 -5.80 8.66
C LEU A 145 -17.53 -6.17 8.38
N GLY A 146 -16.93 -5.52 7.40
CA GLY A 146 -15.52 -5.67 7.09
C GLY A 146 -14.60 -4.85 8.00
N THR A 147 -13.33 -4.75 7.59
CA THR A 147 -12.29 -3.98 8.29
C THR A 147 -11.76 -2.89 7.36
N ASP A 148 -12.15 -1.64 7.61
CA ASP A 148 -11.57 -0.51 6.89
C ASP A 148 -10.27 -0.07 7.56
N ILE A 149 -9.36 0.48 6.74
CA ILE A 149 -8.03 0.91 7.17
C ILE A 149 -8.07 2.39 7.54
N SER A 150 -7.45 2.76 8.65
CA SER A 150 -7.17 4.15 9.00
C SER A 150 -5.68 4.47 8.95
N CYS A 151 -5.37 5.74 8.64
CA CYS A 151 -4.00 6.26 8.56
C CYS A 151 -3.66 6.98 9.87
N ASN A 152 -3.09 6.28 10.85
CA ASN A 152 -2.61 6.86 12.10
C ASN A 152 -1.11 7.16 11.94
N LEU A 153 -0.80 8.38 11.47
CA LEU A 153 0.55 8.76 11.06
C LEU A 153 1.18 9.78 12.01
N GLY A 154 2.48 9.64 12.25
CA GLY A 154 3.31 10.61 12.91
C GLY A 154 4.72 10.58 12.34
N SER A 155 5.53 11.60 12.63
CA SER A 155 6.91 11.66 12.18
C SER A 155 7.84 12.19 13.25
N LEU A 156 9.00 11.56 13.43
CA LEU A 156 10.09 12.04 14.27
C LEU A 156 11.08 12.87 13.47
N ASN A 157 11.58 13.95 14.05
CA ASN A 157 12.66 14.71 13.46
C ASN A 157 13.99 14.08 13.85
N ILE A 158 14.73 13.54 12.84
CA ILE A 158 15.97 12.79 13.06
C ILE A 158 16.98 13.58 13.90
N ALA A 159 17.22 14.84 13.57
CA ALA A 159 18.17 15.66 14.32
C ALA A 159 17.75 15.80 15.79
N LYS A 160 16.48 16.04 16.06
CA LYS A 160 15.97 16.16 17.43
C LYS A 160 15.97 14.83 18.21
N THR A 161 15.69 13.74 17.49
CA THR A 161 15.74 12.40 18.09
C THR A 161 17.17 12.00 18.46
N MET A 162 18.14 12.33 17.59
CA MET A 162 19.57 12.06 17.84
C MET A 162 20.16 12.95 18.94
N ASP A 163 19.70 14.20 19.06
CA ASP A 163 20.13 15.13 20.11
C ASP A 163 19.48 14.85 21.48
N GLY A 164 18.41 14.04 21.46
CA GLY A 164 17.66 13.72 22.68
C GLY A 164 18.42 12.76 23.61
N PRO A 165 18.13 12.80 24.93
CA PRO A 165 18.82 11.97 25.90
C PRO A 165 18.41 10.49 25.87
N ASP A 166 17.27 10.17 25.28
CA ASP A 166 16.70 8.82 25.24
C ASP A 166 16.04 8.55 23.89
N PHE A 167 16.82 7.96 22.99
CA PHE A 167 16.37 7.56 21.66
C PHE A 167 15.24 6.52 21.73
N GLY A 168 15.44 5.47 22.53
CA GLY A 168 14.47 4.38 22.63
C GLY A 168 13.15 4.81 23.24
N GLY A 169 13.20 5.60 24.31
CA GLY A 169 12.01 6.16 24.95
C GLY A 169 11.25 7.13 24.05
N THR A 170 11.96 7.91 23.21
CA THR A 170 11.32 8.79 22.22
C THR A 170 10.51 7.97 21.19
N VAL A 171 11.07 6.88 20.67
CA VAL A 171 10.37 5.99 19.74
C VAL A 171 9.18 5.30 20.42
N GLU A 172 9.38 4.79 21.63
CA GLU A 172 8.31 4.17 22.43
C GLU A 172 7.16 5.15 22.67
N ALA A 173 7.45 6.38 23.08
CA ALA A 173 6.44 7.41 23.31
C ALA A 173 5.65 7.73 22.02
N ALA A 174 6.32 7.78 20.87
CA ALA A 174 5.67 8.01 19.57
C ALA A 174 4.71 6.86 19.22
N ILE A 175 5.13 5.60 19.37
CA ILE A 175 4.27 4.43 19.13
C ILE A 175 3.07 4.43 20.09
N ARG A 176 3.28 4.70 21.36
CA ARG A 176 2.18 4.80 22.35
C ARG A 176 1.19 5.92 22.01
N ALA A 177 1.68 7.08 21.57
CA ALA A 177 0.83 8.19 21.16
C ALA A 177 -0.01 7.84 19.92
N LEU A 178 0.59 7.23 18.90
CA LEU A 178 -0.13 6.79 17.69
C LEU A 178 -1.16 5.69 18.00
N THR A 179 -0.82 4.76 18.88
CA THR A 179 -1.76 3.73 19.35
C THR A 179 -2.95 4.36 20.08
N ALA A 180 -2.71 5.35 20.95
CA ALA A 180 -3.77 6.06 21.63
C ALA A 180 -4.69 6.82 20.65
N VAL A 181 -4.14 7.42 19.59
CA VAL A 181 -4.93 8.05 18.52
C VAL A 181 -5.81 7.02 17.83
N SER A 182 -5.27 5.84 17.47
CA SER A 182 -6.04 4.76 16.86
C SER A 182 -7.21 4.31 17.74
N GLU A 183 -6.96 4.09 19.03
CA GLU A 183 -7.98 3.67 20.01
C GLU A 183 -9.07 4.74 20.24
N MET A 184 -8.67 6.01 20.22
CA MET A 184 -9.61 7.14 20.40
C MET A 184 -10.40 7.47 19.12
N SER A 185 -10.01 6.95 17.98
CA SER A 185 -10.65 7.16 16.67
C SER A 185 -11.83 6.22 16.44
N ALA A 186 -12.58 5.89 17.49
CA ALA A 186 -13.81 5.11 17.38
C ALA A 186 -14.91 5.97 16.74
N ILE A 187 -15.26 5.68 15.49
CA ILE A 187 -16.30 6.39 14.74
C ILE A 187 -17.54 5.50 14.69
N ASP A 188 -18.54 5.79 15.54
CA ASP A 188 -19.76 4.98 15.61
C ASP A 188 -20.54 4.94 14.30
N ALA A 189 -20.50 6.02 13.51
CA ALA A 189 -21.17 6.08 12.21
C ALA A 189 -20.50 5.19 11.14
N VAL A 190 -19.25 4.75 11.36
CA VAL A 190 -18.48 3.90 10.42
C VAL A 190 -17.82 2.77 11.22
N PRO A 191 -18.60 1.77 11.65
CA PRO A 191 -18.12 0.70 12.54
C PRO A 191 -17.02 -0.18 11.93
N SER A 192 -16.89 -0.21 10.60
CA SER A 192 -15.81 -0.92 9.90
C SER A 192 -14.43 -0.32 10.16
N ILE A 193 -14.33 1.01 10.33
CA ILE A 193 -13.07 1.68 10.74
C ILE A 193 -12.70 1.28 12.17
N ARG A 194 -13.68 1.28 13.07
CA ARG A 194 -13.44 0.85 14.46
C ARG A 194 -12.95 -0.59 14.49
N ARG A 195 -13.65 -1.49 13.79
CA ARG A 195 -13.23 -2.89 13.70
C ARG A 195 -11.83 -3.05 13.13
N GLY A 196 -11.51 -2.32 12.05
CA GLY A 196 -10.16 -2.34 11.46
C GLY A 196 -9.07 -1.85 12.41
N ASN A 197 -9.33 -0.79 13.19
CA ASN A 197 -8.41 -0.31 14.22
C ASN A 197 -8.23 -1.32 15.36
N ASP A 198 -9.32 -1.91 15.83
CA ASP A 198 -9.29 -2.87 16.95
C ASP A 198 -8.57 -4.18 16.56
N GLU A 199 -8.68 -4.61 15.30
CA GLU A 199 -8.02 -5.84 14.82
C GLU A 199 -6.57 -5.62 14.38
N ALA A 200 -6.25 -4.49 13.74
CA ALA A 200 -4.92 -4.27 13.16
C ALA A 200 -3.96 -3.47 14.05
N HIS A 201 -4.48 -2.55 14.88
CA HIS A 201 -3.68 -1.58 15.67
C HIS A 201 -2.57 -0.90 14.85
N ALA A 202 -2.79 -0.72 13.54
CA ALA A 202 -1.77 -0.28 12.61
C ALA A 202 -1.45 1.20 12.79
N VAL A 203 -0.15 1.51 12.83
CA VAL A 203 0.37 2.88 12.93
C VAL A 203 1.51 3.09 11.95
N GLY A 204 1.70 4.34 11.49
CA GLY A 204 2.80 4.73 10.63
C GLY A 204 3.71 5.74 11.33
N LEU A 205 4.93 5.34 11.69
CA LEU A 205 5.93 6.22 12.28
C LEU A 205 6.99 6.62 11.24
N GLY A 206 6.79 7.79 10.63
CA GLY A 206 7.72 8.37 9.67
C GLY A 206 8.91 9.06 10.31
N GLN A 207 9.89 9.39 9.46
CA GLN A 207 11.09 10.13 9.84
C GLN A 207 11.28 11.33 8.93
N MET A 208 11.63 12.48 9.48
CA MET A 208 11.88 13.68 8.71
C MET A 208 13.27 14.26 9.00
N ASN A 209 13.74 15.12 8.09
CA ASN A 209 14.99 15.87 8.24
C ASN A 209 16.27 15.02 8.14
N LEU A 210 16.24 13.91 7.38
CA LEU A 210 17.46 13.12 7.13
C LEU A 210 18.55 13.96 6.49
N HIS A 211 18.24 14.64 5.38
CA HIS A 211 19.22 15.47 4.68
C HIS A 211 19.78 16.60 5.58
N GLY A 212 18.91 17.27 6.35
CA GLY A 212 19.38 18.33 7.26
C GLY A 212 20.27 17.81 8.38
N TYR A 213 20.00 16.62 8.88
CA TYR A 213 20.88 15.97 9.85
C TYR A 213 22.24 15.62 9.24
N LEU A 214 22.27 14.95 8.08
CA LEU A 214 23.50 14.60 7.38
C LEU A 214 24.33 15.84 7.05
N ALA A 215 23.70 16.91 6.56
CA ALA A 215 24.38 18.17 6.26
C ALA A 215 25.00 18.80 7.52
N ARG A 216 24.32 18.76 8.65
CA ARG A 216 24.84 19.23 9.95
C ARG A 216 26.09 18.45 10.38
N GLU A 217 26.07 17.15 10.17
CA GLU A 217 27.18 16.24 10.52
C GLU A 217 28.28 16.20 9.42
N HIS A 218 28.19 17.05 8.40
CA HIS A 218 29.12 17.09 7.25
C HIS A 218 29.19 15.78 6.44
N ILE A 219 28.10 15.02 6.43
CA ILE A 219 27.96 13.78 5.65
C ILE A 219 27.23 14.08 4.34
N HIS A 220 27.84 13.72 3.20
CA HIS A 220 27.20 13.89 1.91
C HIS A 220 26.00 12.92 1.74
N TYR A 221 24.88 13.47 1.27
CA TYR A 221 23.70 12.67 0.95
C TYR A 221 24.05 11.66 -0.16
N GLY A 222 23.75 10.38 0.10
CA GLY A 222 24.04 9.29 -0.85
C GLY A 222 25.50 8.80 -0.82
N SER A 223 26.37 9.35 0.04
CA SER A 223 27.71 8.79 0.28
C SER A 223 27.62 7.44 1.02
N PRO A 224 28.66 6.60 1.00
CA PRO A 224 28.71 5.37 1.78
C PRO A 224 28.40 5.59 3.27
N GLU A 225 28.95 6.63 3.86
CA GLU A 225 28.70 7.01 5.26
C GLU A 225 27.24 7.41 5.50
N GLY A 226 26.65 8.18 4.58
CA GLY A 226 25.24 8.57 4.63
C GLY A 226 24.30 7.39 4.51
N ILE A 227 24.62 6.41 3.66
CA ILE A 227 23.87 5.16 3.50
C ILE A 227 23.99 4.30 4.75
N GLU A 228 25.20 4.18 5.32
CA GLU A 228 25.44 3.41 6.55
C GLU A 228 24.68 4.02 7.73
N PHE A 229 24.82 5.34 7.96
CA PHE A 229 24.03 6.03 8.99
C PHE A 229 22.54 5.77 8.84
N THR A 230 22.01 5.97 7.62
CA THR A 230 20.58 5.78 7.33
C THR A 230 20.15 4.36 7.65
N SER A 231 20.93 3.37 7.24
CA SER A 231 20.63 1.95 7.49
C SER A 231 20.59 1.62 8.97
N VAL A 232 21.56 2.08 9.73
CA VAL A 232 21.65 1.86 11.19
C VAL A 232 20.54 2.60 11.92
N TYR A 233 20.30 3.86 11.57
CA TYR A 233 19.24 4.66 12.17
C TYR A 233 17.86 4.00 11.99
N PHE A 234 17.49 3.63 10.77
CA PHE A 234 16.19 3.01 10.51
C PHE A 234 16.07 1.60 11.11
N ALA A 235 17.16 0.84 11.20
CA ALA A 235 17.18 -0.43 11.93
C ALA A 235 16.92 -0.21 13.43
N ALA A 236 17.50 0.82 14.04
CA ALA A 236 17.26 1.18 15.44
C ALA A 236 15.80 1.64 15.67
N ILE A 237 15.24 2.47 14.76
CA ILE A 237 13.82 2.85 14.79
C ILE A 237 12.93 1.60 14.75
N ALA A 238 13.16 0.70 13.79
CA ALA A 238 12.38 -0.53 13.65
C ALA A 238 12.47 -1.41 14.92
N TYR A 239 13.65 -1.58 15.48
CA TYR A 239 13.85 -2.34 16.72
C TYR A 239 13.04 -1.76 17.88
N HIS A 240 13.15 -0.46 18.14
CA HIS A 240 12.44 0.18 19.24
C HIS A 240 10.93 0.25 19.01
N ALA A 241 10.47 0.41 17.77
CA ALA A 241 9.05 0.37 17.41
C ALA A 241 8.44 -1.01 17.66
N ILE A 242 9.10 -2.09 17.20
CA ILE A 242 8.67 -3.47 17.44
C ILE A 242 8.69 -3.80 18.94
N ARG A 243 9.74 -3.34 19.66
CA ARG A 243 9.80 -3.48 21.12
C ARG A 243 8.63 -2.79 21.81
N ALA A 244 8.29 -1.56 21.42
CA ALA A 244 7.17 -0.82 21.96
C ALA A 244 5.82 -1.51 21.68
N SER A 245 5.64 -2.00 20.44
CA SER A 245 4.48 -2.82 20.08
C SER A 245 4.34 -4.07 20.98
N ASN A 246 5.44 -4.79 21.21
CA ASN A 246 5.44 -5.97 22.08
C ASN A 246 5.10 -5.63 23.54
N LEU A 247 5.58 -4.49 24.05
CA LEU A 247 5.23 -4.00 25.41
C LEU A 247 3.74 -3.68 25.49
N LEU A 248 3.20 -2.96 24.51
CA LEU A 248 1.77 -2.63 24.44
C LEU A 248 0.89 -3.89 24.37
N ALA A 249 1.28 -4.89 23.58
CA ALA A 249 0.58 -6.16 23.52
C ALA A 249 0.50 -6.86 24.89
N ARG A 250 1.57 -6.83 25.65
CA ARG A 250 1.61 -7.41 27.02
C ARG A 250 0.76 -6.61 28.01
N GLU A 251 0.85 -5.28 27.95
CA GLU A 251 0.12 -4.38 28.86
C GLU A 251 -1.39 -4.45 28.62
N LYS A 252 -1.81 -4.58 27.37
CA LYS A 252 -3.22 -4.56 26.99
C LYS A 252 -3.82 -5.96 26.79
N ALA A 253 -3.03 -7.02 26.91
CA ALA A 253 -3.41 -8.40 26.61
C ALA A 253 -4.07 -8.54 25.21
N ALA A 254 -3.55 -7.79 24.24
CA ALA A 254 -4.09 -7.66 22.90
C ALA A 254 -3.00 -7.96 21.86
N THR A 255 -3.41 -8.08 20.60
CA THR A 255 -2.49 -8.14 19.45
C THR A 255 -2.12 -6.73 19.03
N PHE A 256 -0.83 -6.45 18.89
CA PHE A 256 -0.29 -5.15 18.46
C PHE A 256 0.82 -5.33 17.43
#